data_83ef909ffc349ca39d73f7b1e744143e
#
_entry.id   83ef909ffc349ca39d73f7b1e744143e
#
_cell.length_a   1.000
_cell.length_b   1.000
_cell.length_c   1.000
_cell.angle_alpha   90.00
_cell.angle_beta   90.00
_cell.angle_gamma   90.00
#
_symmetry.space_group_name_H-M   'P 1'
#
loop_
_entity.id
_entity.type
_entity.pdbx_description
1 polymer ?
#
loop_
_entity_poly.entity_id
_entity_poly.type
_entity_poly.pdbx_seq_one_letter_code
_entity_poly.pdbx_strand_id
1 'polypeptide(L)'
;NNHLQNLHSDQQELFGNNIILPTSKISVQIPLEDFDFSNGGTRIIPKTHKEKLNTEDIIKIEMKIENDISFTPKINKKSCLIRDVRTLHGAGINKSRHRRSMLVLVYTKEWLSPLKSVSKDLYFNIDKNKRHVVKI
;
A
#
# COMPACT_ATOMS: atom_id res chain seq x y z
N ASN A 1 6.41 -15.16 6.25
CA ASN A 1 7.33 -14.86 5.14
C ASN A 1 8.72 -14.58 5.69
N ASN A 2 9.68 -15.41 5.34
CA ASN A 2 11.08 -15.21 5.71
C ASN A 2 11.86 -14.38 4.66
N HIS A 3 11.15 -13.74 3.75
CA HIS A 3 11.76 -12.98 2.65
C HIS A 3 11.36 -11.51 2.74
N LEU A 4 12.33 -10.65 2.51
CA LEU A 4 12.13 -9.23 2.31
C LEU A 4 11.33 -9.03 1.02
N GLN A 5 10.27 -8.24 1.08
CA GLN A 5 9.55 -7.86 -0.12
C GLN A 5 10.29 -6.70 -0.80
N ASN A 6 10.56 -6.82 -2.08
CA ASN A 6 11.17 -5.74 -2.85
C ASN A 6 10.29 -4.49 -2.81
N LEU A 7 10.92 -3.33 -2.84
CA LEU A 7 10.20 -2.05 -2.94
C LEU A 7 9.42 -2.00 -4.25
N HIS A 8 8.17 -1.58 -4.15
CA HIS A 8 7.27 -1.44 -5.29
C HIS A 8 6.24 -0.35 -5.07
N SER A 9 5.60 0.05 -6.13
CA SER A 9 4.39 0.88 -6.16
C SER A 9 3.20 0.01 -6.54
N ASP A 10 2.05 0.19 -5.88
CA ASP A 10 0.81 -0.54 -6.20
C ASP A 10 0.08 0.02 -7.43
N GLN A 11 0.55 1.10 -7.98
CA GLN A 11 -0.04 1.72 -9.16
C GLN A 11 1.04 2.14 -10.14
N GLN A 12 0.91 1.66 -11.37
CA GLN A 12 1.70 2.13 -12.50
C GLN A 12 1.27 3.54 -12.93
N GLU A 13 2.08 4.19 -13.75
CA GLU A 13 1.72 5.47 -14.36
C GLU A 13 0.40 5.33 -15.15
N LEU A 14 -0.52 6.25 -14.90
CA LEU A 14 -1.82 6.24 -15.58
C LEU A 14 -1.73 6.96 -16.95
N PHE A 15 -0.82 7.90 -17.09
CA PHE A 15 -0.63 8.68 -18.30
C PHE A 15 0.87 8.82 -18.56
N GLY A 16 1.29 8.60 -19.80
CA GLY A 16 2.64 8.90 -20.24
C GLY A 16 2.98 10.40 -20.09
N ASN A 17 4.20 10.80 -20.43
CA ASN A 17 4.61 12.20 -20.58
C ASN A 17 4.76 13.04 -19.31
N ASN A 18 5.41 12.51 -18.29
CA ASN A 18 5.88 13.30 -17.13
C ASN A 18 4.80 14.03 -16.31
N ILE A 19 3.55 13.61 -16.39
CA ILE A 19 2.46 14.20 -15.61
C ILE A 19 2.37 13.50 -14.24
N ILE A 20 2.59 14.24 -13.16
CA ILE A 20 2.32 13.77 -11.80
C ILE A 20 0.91 14.23 -11.44
N LEU A 21 -0.01 13.28 -11.43
CA LEU A 21 -1.39 13.54 -11.06
C LEU A 21 -1.55 13.75 -9.54
N PRO A 22 -2.58 14.49 -9.11
CA PRO A 22 -3.04 14.43 -7.74
C PRO A 22 -3.34 12.99 -7.31
N THR A 23 -3.33 12.73 -6.01
CA THR A 23 -3.65 11.41 -5.44
C THR A 23 -5.01 10.92 -5.92
N SER A 24 -5.02 9.81 -6.62
CA SER A 24 -6.23 9.18 -7.18
C SER A 24 -6.66 7.92 -6.42
N LYS A 25 -5.72 7.33 -5.68
CA LYS A 25 -5.93 6.11 -4.91
C LYS A 25 -5.11 6.13 -3.64
N ILE A 26 -5.72 5.77 -2.52
CA ILE A 26 -5.06 5.63 -1.23
C ILE A 26 -5.26 4.23 -0.67
N SER A 27 -4.25 3.76 0.06
CA SER A 27 -4.30 2.54 0.86
C SER A 27 -4.38 2.92 2.32
N VAL A 28 -5.35 2.33 3.03
CA VAL A 28 -5.49 2.41 4.49
C VAL A 28 -5.16 1.05 5.05
N GLN A 29 -4.06 0.94 5.78
CA GLN A 29 -3.61 -0.29 6.42
C GLN A 29 -3.93 -0.21 7.91
N ILE A 30 -4.76 -1.12 8.39
CA ILE A 30 -5.19 -1.21 9.79
C ILE A 30 -4.53 -2.45 10.39
N PRO A 31 -3.49 -2.28 11.23
CA PRO A 31 -2.84 -3.40 11.87
C PRO A 31 -3.77 -4.06 12.90
N LEU A 32 -3.84 -5.38 12.89
CA LEU A 32 -4.54 -6.16 13.91
C LEU A 32 -3.65 -6.46 15.11
N GLU A 33 -2.35 -6.22 14.96
CA GLU A 33 -1.27 -6.36 15.95
C GLU A 33 -0.32 -5.17 15.79
N ASP A 34 0.49 -4.86 16.79
CA ASP A 34 1.49 -3.80 16.65
C ASP A 34 2.52 -4.18 15.57
N PHE A 35 2.84 -3.24 14.70
CA PHE A 35 3.82 -3.41 13.63
C PHE A 35 5.07 -2.61 13.91
N ASP A 36 6.22 -3.24 13.71
CA ASP A 36 7.52 -2.60 13.72
C ASP A 36 8.53 -3.36 12.85
N PHE A 37 9.78 -2.93 12.90
CA PHE A 37 10.87 -3.56 12.16
C PHE A 37 11.08 -5.04 12.54
N SER A 38 10.85 -5.42 13.79
CA SER A 38 11.14 -6.78 14.28
C SER A 38 10.17 -7.83 13.73
N ASN A 39 8.92 -7.46 13.51
CA ASN A 39 7.89 -8.35 13.00
C ASN A 39 7.53 -8.13 11.52
N GLY A 40 8.40 -7.44 10.79
CA GLY A 40 8.25 -7.24 9.36
C GLY A 40 7.24 -6.16 8.99
N GLY A 41 7.21 -5.07 9.74
CA GLY A 41 6.42 -3.88 9.44
C GLY A 41 6.64 -3.39 8.02
N THR A 42 5.72 -2.59 7.52
CA THR A 42 5.81 -2.04 6.17
C THR A 42 6.92 -0.98 6.09
N ARG A 43 7.90 -1.21 5.24
CA ARG A 43 8.90 -0.21 4.86
C ARG A 43 8.23 0.80 3.93
N ILE A 44 8.49 2.09 4.12
CA ILE A 44 7.87 3.16 3.35
C ILE A 44 8.93 4.19 2.99
N ILE A 45 9.01 4.56 1.72
CA ILE A 45 9.93 5.59 1.27
C ILE A 45 9.14 6.89 1.05
N PRO A 46 9.19 7.84 1.98
CA PRO A 46 8.40 9.05 1.92
C PRO A 46 8.66 9.85 0.65
N LYS A 47 7.61 10.53 0.15
CA LYS A 47 7.63 11.44 -1.01
C LYS A 47 7.78 10.77 -2.39
N THR A 48 8.13 9.51 -2.50
CA THR A 48 8.32 8.81 -3.79
C THR A 48 7.07 8.79 -4.68
N HIS A 49 5.88 8.99 -4.14
CA HIS A 49 4.64 9.17 -4.92
C HIS A 49 4.64 10.45 -5.80
N LYS A 50 5.58 11.35 -5.58
CA LYS A 50 5.78 12.59 -6.37
C LYS A 50 6.94 12.48 -7.35
N GLU A 51 7.56 11.33 -7.42
CA GLU A 51 8.74 11.10 -8.23
C GLU A 51 8.43 10.07 -9.32
N LYS A 52 9.11 10.20 -10.45
CA LYS A 52 9.14 9.19 -11.49
C LYS A 52 10.40 8.36 -11.28
N LEU A 53 10.21 7.17 -10.81
CA LEU A 53 11.31 6.25 -10.52
C LEU A 53 11.26 5.09 -11.50
N ASN A 54 12.36 4.86 -12.18
CA ASN A 54 12.57 3.66 -12.98
C ASN A 54 13.08 2.51 -12.11
N THR A 55 13.21 1.32 -12.68
CA THR A 55 13.66 0.14 -11.96
C THR A 55 15.05 0.31 -11.33
N GLU A 56 15.97 0.99 -12.02
CA GLU A 56 17.32 1.23 -11.51
C GLU A 56 17.32 2.15 -10.28
N ASP A 57 16.46 3.20 -10.31
CA ASP A 57 16.31 4.11 -9.19
C ASP A 57 15.77 3.37 -7.96
N ILE A 58 14.78 2.50 -8.15
CA ILE A 58 14.20 1.69 -7.08
C ILE A 58 15.25 0.77 -6.47
N ILE A 59 16.06 0.09 -7.30
CA ILE A 59 17.15 -0.78 -6.84
C ILE A 59 18.18 0.02 -6.03
N LYS A 60 18.61 1.19 -6.50
CA LYS A 60 19.54 2.06 -5.77
C LYS A 60 18.98 2.49 -4.41
N ILE A 61 17.70 2.85 -4.36
CA ILE A 61 17.03 3.19 -3.10
C ILE A 61 17.02 1.98 -2.17
N GLU A 62 16.66 0.80 -2.67
CA GLU A 62 16.58 -0.43 -1.88
C GLU A 62 17.93 -0.79 -1.27
N MET A 63 19.00 -0.77 -2.05
CA MET A 63 20.38 -1.03 -1.57
C MET A 63 20.80 -0.05 -0.47
N LYS A 64 20.40 1.23 -0.60
CA LYS A 64 20.74 2.28 0.38
C LYS A 64 20.05 2.08 1.72
N ILE A 65 18.83 1.54 1.73
CA ILE A 65 17.98 1.47 2.93
C ILE A 65 17.85 0.06 3.49
N GLU A 66 18.55 -0.93 2.95
CA GLU A 66 18.34 -2.36 3.27
C GLU A 66 18.27 -2.64 4.77
N ASN A 67 19.13 -1.99 5.54
CA ASN A 67 19.21 -2.14 7.00
C ASN A 67 18.77 -0.89 7.78
N ASP A 68 18.17 0.08 7.12
CA ASP A 68 17.72 1.32 7.78
C ASP A 68 16.31 1.16 8.34
N ILE A 69 16.24 0.99 9.65
CA ILE A 69 14.97 0.84 10.39
C ILE A 69 14.09 2.09 10.37
N SER A 70 14.65 3.27 10.04
CA SER A 70 13.89 4.54 10.02
C SER A 70 12.79 4.55 8.97
N PHE A 71 12.90 3.70 7.95
CA PHE A 71 11.88 3.52 6.91
C PHE A 71 10.76 2.54 7.29
N THR A 72 10.81 1.94 8.49
CA THR A 72 9.77 1.05 9.00
C THR A 72 9.11 1.67 10.22
N PRO A 73 8.06 2.47 10.03
CA PRO A 73 7.38 3.12 11.15
C PRO A 73 6.76 2.08 12.09
N LYS A 74 6.82 2.36 13.38
CA LYS A 74 6.05 1.61 14.38
C LYS A 74 4.59 2.04 14.28
N ILE A 75 3.69 1.08 14.10
CA ILE A 75 2.25 1.31 13.94
C ILE A 75 1.51 0.43 14.93
N ASN A 76 0.81 1.05 15.87
CA ASN A 76 0.07 0.34 16.89
C ASN A 76 -1.26 -0.21 16.33
N LYS A 77 -1.74 -1.32 16.86
CA LYS A 77 -3.01 -1.98 16.46
C LYS A 77 -4.28 -1.13 16.57
N LYS A 78 -4.24 0.03 17.23
CA LYS A 78 -5.35 0.98 17.35
C LYS A 78 -5.22 2.19 16.42
N SER A 79 -4.25 2.16 15.54
CA SER A 79 -3.99 3.23 14.56
C SER A 79 -4.13 2.71 13.14
N CYS A 80 -3.91 3.57 12.16
CA CYS A 80 -3.83 3.15 10.76
C CYS A 80 -2.72 3.91 10.04
N LEU A 81 -2.21 3.28 9.00
CA LEU A 81 -1.29 3.89 8.06
C LEU A 81 -2.06 4.24 6.79
N ILE A 82 -2.09 5.51 6.44
CA ILE A 82 -2.69 5.99 5.19
C ILE A 82 -1.57 6.43 4.27
N ARG A 83 -1.55 5.89 3.04
CA ARG A 83 -0.56 6.25 2.03
C ARG A 83 -1.17 6.36 0.64
N ASP A 84 -0.55 7.20 -0.19
CA ASP A 84 -0.77 7.15 -1.64
C ASP A 84 -0.21 5.81 -2.15
N VAL A 85 -0.96 5.10 -2.97
CA VAL A 85 -0.57 3.77 -3.48
C VAL A 85 0.70 3.80 -4.35
N ARG A 86 1.08 4.97 -4.87
CA ARG A 86 2.31 5.19 -5.64
C ARG A 86 3.55 5.30 -4.76
N THR A 87 3.39 5.49 -3.43
CA THR A 87 4.53 5.52 -2.52
C THR A 87 5.24 4.16 -2.53
N LEU A 88 6.56 4.18 -2.77
CA LEU A 88 7.36 2.97 -2.70
C LEU A 88 7.30 2.37 -1.31
N HIS A 89 7.03 1.08 -1.26
CA HIS A 89 6.91 0.34 -0.02
C HIS A 89 7.21 -1.15 -0.24
N GLY A 90 7.37 -1.86 0.86
CA GLY A 90 7.54 -3.31 0.86
C GLY A 90 7.45 -3.85 2.28
N ALA A 91 7.08 -5.10 2.45
CA ALA A 91 7.08 -5.74 3.76
C ALA A 91 8.50 -6.05 4.22
N GLY A 92 8.79 -5.78 5.47
CA GLY A 92 10.01 -6.23 6.14
C GLY A 92 10.00 -7.74 6.39
N ILE A 93 11.15 -8.30 6.79
CA ILE A 93 11.25 -9.70 7.22
C ILE A 93 10.59 -9.83 8.59
N ASN A 94 9.65 -10.76 8.73
CA ASN A 94 9.10 -11.09 10.02
C ASN A 94 10.07 -12.03 10.78
N LYS A 95 10.81 -11.46 11.71
CA LYS A 95 11.74 -12.18 12.58
C LYS A 95 11.06 -12.73 13.84
N SER A 96 9.79 -12.39 14.07
CA SER A 96 9.02 -12.88 15.21
C SER A 96 8.46 -14.28 14.95
N ARG A 97 8.02 -14.95 16.01
CA ARG A 97 7.33 -16.26 15.92
C ARG A 97 5.81 -16.11 15.68
N HIS A 98 5.31 -14.88 15.58
CA HIS A 98 3.88 -14.59 15.47
C HIS A 98 3.51 -14.14 14.04
N ARG A 99 2.28 -14.41 13.67
CA ARG A 99 1.73 -13.88 12.42
C ARG A 99 1.55 -12.37 12.58
N ARG A 100 1.66 -11.64 11.48
CA ARG A 100 1.43 -10.21 11.40
C ARG A 100 0.25 -9.98 10.45
N SER A 101 -0.93 -9.79 11.01
CA SER A 101 -2.16 -9.62 10.26
C SER A 101 -2.57 -8.15 10.18
N MET A 102 -3.06 -7.73 9.01
CA MET A 102 -3.62 -6.40 8.82
C MET A 102 -4.83 -6.45 7.89
N LEU A 103 -5.73 -5.51 8.07
CA LEU A 103 -6.77 -5.20 7.11
C LEU A 103 -6.26 -4.10 6.19
N VAL A 104 -6.44 -4.28 4.89
CA VAL A 104 -6.07 -3.29 3.89
C VAL A 104 -7.33 -2.84 3.15
N LEU A 105 -7.63 -1.55 3.21
CA LEU A 105 -8.71 -0.92 2.47
C LEU A 105 -8.10 -0.02 1.40
N VAL A 106 -8.62 -0.09 0.18
CA VAL A 106 -8.17 0.76 -0.92
C VAL A 106 -9.33 1.65 -1.36
N TYR A 107 -9.12 2.95 -1.27
CA TYR A 107 -10.06 3.97 -1.74
C TYR A 107 -9.57 4.55 -3.06
N THR A 108 -10.46 4.61 -4.03
CA THR A 108 -10.14 5.03 -5.41
C THR A 108 -11.08 6.15 -5.81
N LYS A 109 -10.57 7.15 -6.53
CA LYS A 109 -11.39 8.17 -7.17
C LYS A 109 -12.38 7.50 -8.14
N GLU A 110 -13.59 8.02 -8.24
CA GLU A 110 -14.69 7.44 -9.02
C GLU A 110 -14.32 7.22 -10.49
N TRP A 111 -13.58 8.13 -11.10
CA TRP A 111 -13.14 8.04 -12.50
C TRP A 111 -12.11 6.93 -12.76
N LEU A 112 -11.44 6.42 -11.70
CA LEU A 112 -10.46 5.34 -11.81
C LEU A 112 -11.16 4.01 -11.51
N SER A 113 -11.54 3.27 -12.54
CA SER A 113 -12.24 2.00 -12.41
C SER A 113 -11.46 0.99 -11.55
N PRO A 114 -12.11 0.31 -10.60
CA PRO A 114 -11.47 -0.77 -9.87
C PRO A 114 -11.10 -1.91 -10.83
N LEU A 115 -9.96 -2.54 -10.59
CA LEU A 115 -9.49 -3.69 -11.39
C LEU A 115 -10.39 -4.94 -11.25
N LYS A 116 -11.21 -4.98 -10.19
CA LYS A 116 -12.15 -6.09 -9.92
C LYS A 116 -13.49 -5.52 -9.49
N SER A 117 -14.54 -5.97 -10.13
CA SER A 117 -15.91 -5.77 -9.69
C SER A 117 -16.32 -6.87 -8.71
N VAL A 118 -17.32 -6.62 -7.89
CA VAL A 118 -17.96 -7.66 -7.09
C VAL A 118 -19.00 -8.41 -7.95
N SER A 119 -19.32 -9.65 -7.59
CA SER A 119 -20.41 -10.38 -8.24
C SER A 119 -21.75 -9.65 -8.04
N LYS A 120 -22.68 -9.83 -9.00
CA LYS A 120 -24.03 -9.24 -8.89
C LYS A 120 -24.72 -9.64 -7.60
N ASP A 121 -24.62 -10.90 -7.20
CA ASP A 121 -25.26 -11.41 -5.98
C ASP A 121 -24.72 -10.70 -4.73
N LEU A 122 -23.40 -10.53 -4.64
CA LEU A 122 -22.78 -9.80 -3.54
C LEU A 122 -23.20 -8.32 -3.55
N TYR A 123 -23.24 -7.69 -4.72
CA TYR A 123 -23.68 -6.30 -4.87
C TYR A 123 -25.12 -6.08 -4.38
N PHE A 124 -26.06 -6.96 -4.74
CA PHE A 124 -27.45 -6.83 -4.34
C PHE A 124 -27.67 -7.10 -2.85
N ASN A 125 -26.76 -7.81 -2.18
CA ASN A 125 -26.75 -8.01 -0.73
C ASN A 125 -26.19 -6.81 0.06
N ILE A 126 -25.56 -5.84 -0.60
CA ILE A 126 -25.08 -4.61 0.04
C ILE A 126 -26.27 -3.66 0.22
N ASP A 127 -26.29 -2.95 1.37
CA ASP A 127 -27.25 -1.87 1.62
C ASP A 127 -27.25 -0.87 0.45
N LYS A 128 -28.46 -0.52 -0.04
CA LYS A 128 -28.63 0.38 -1.20
C LYS A 128 -27.86 1.70 -1.04
N ASN A 129 -27.83 2.26 0.17
CA ASN A 129 -27.14 3.50 0.47
C ASN A 129 -25.61 3.40 0.39
N LYS A 130 -25.07 2.18 0.36
CA LYS A 130 -23.62 1.90 0.29
C LYS A 130 -23.20 1.39 -1.09
N ARG A 131 -24.12 1.15 -2.01
CA ARG A 131 -23.81 0.58 -3.34
C ARG A 131 -22.99 1.51 -4.23
N HIS A 132 -23.06 2.84 -3.99
CA HIS A 132 -22.29 3.82 -4.75
C HIS A 132 -20.77 3.68 -4.60
N VAL A 133 -20.29 3.00 -3.56
CA VAL A 133 -18.85 2.75 -3.33
C VAL A 133 -18.36 1.43 -3.92
N VAL A 134 -19.24 0.67 -4.57
CA VAL A 134 -18.92 -0.66 -5.13
C VAL A 134 -19.38 -0.71 -6.59
N LYS A 135 -18.59 -1.31 -7.47
CA LYS A 135 -18.97 -1.55 -8.87
C LYS A 135 -19.23 -3.04 -9.11
N ILE A 136 -20.17 -3.32 -10.03
CA ILE A 136 -20.46 -4.66 -10.54
C ILE A 136 -19.51 -4.96 -11.69
#